data_1edbf67d4a8eb4732d613969759a434e
#
_entry.id   1edbf67d4a8eb4732d613969759a434e
#
_cell.length_a   1.000
_cell.length_b   1.000
_cell.length_c   1.000
_cell.angle_alpha   90.00
_cell.angle_beta   90.00
_cell.angle_gamma   90.00
#
_symmetry.space_group_name_H-M   'P 1'
#
loop_
_entity.id
_entity.type
_entity.pdbx_description
1 polymer ?
#
loop_
_entity_poly.entity_id
_entity_poly.type
_entity_poly.pdbx_seq_one_letter_code
_entity_poly.pdbx_strand_id
1 'polypeptide(L)'
;MRSAALLREARLRSGLTQADLAERTGRDRSVIARWEQGVVAPSVETLTVLVRACGFDLPLELVRYDASVDKELSKTAILSPEKRLSALARDLDREDAADRG
;
A
#
# COMPACT_ATOMS: atom_id res chain seq x y z
N MET A 1 -5.79 -4.21 -6.80
CA MET A 1 -4.57 -3.91 -6.05
C MET A 1 -4.88 -3.75 -4.59
N ARG A 2 -3.98 -4.23 -3.75
CA ARG A 2 -4.24 -4.20 -2.32
C ARG A 2 -4.35 -2.78 -1.77
N SER A 3 -3.49 -1.88 -2.23
CA SER A 3 -3.55 -0.50 -1.75
C SER A 3 -4.86 0.18 -2.16
N ALA A 4 -5.36 -0.13 -3.36
CA ALA A 4 -6.61 0.43 -3.83
C ALA A 4 -7.76 -0.03 -2.94
N ALA A 5 -7.78 -1.31 -2.59
CA ALA A 5 -8.83 -1.86 -1.75
C ALA A 5 -8.76 -1.29 -0.35
N LEU A 6 -7.57 -1.17 0.21
CA LEU A 6 -7.41 -0.61 1.55
C LEU A 6 -7.88 0.84 1.61
N LEU A 7 -7.49 1.62 0.62
CA LEU A 7 -7.88 3.02 0.59
C LEU A 7 -9.39 3.17 0.49
N ARG A 8 -9.98 2.41 -0.42
CA ARG A 8 -11.43 2.49 -0.60
C ARG A 8 -12.16 2.04 0.64
N GLU A 9 -11.69 0.95 1.25
CA GLU A 9 -12.35 0.44 2.44
C GLU A 9 -12.28 1.45 3.58
N ALA A 10 -11.11 2.05 3.80
CA ALA A 10 -10.96 3.02 4.86
C ALA A 10 -11.91 4.20 4.64
N ARG A 11 -11.99 4.67 3.40
CA ARG A 11 -12.86 5.78 3.08
C ARG A 11 -14.32 5.43 3.30
N LEU A 12 -14.75 4.29 2.80
CA LEU A 12 -16.15 3.90 2.92
C LEU A 12 -16.54 3.65 4.37
N ARG A 13 -15.65 3.04 5.13
CA ARG A 13 -15.95 2.76 6.53
C ARG A 13 -16.03 4.03 7.37
N SER A 14 -15.35 5.08 6.94
CA SER A 14 -15.42 6.35 7.65
C SER A 14 -16.55 7.23 7.16
N GLY A 15 -17.27 6.81 6.13
CA GLY A 15 -18.40 7.58 5.62
C GLY A 15 -18.01 8.77 4.78
N LEU A 16 -16.77 8.81 4.31
CA LEU A 16 -16.29 9.94 3.52
C LEU A 16 -16.49 9.68 2.03
N THR A 17 -16.79 10.74 1.30
CA THR A 17 -16.77 10.69 -0.14
C THR A 17 -15.34 10.89 -0.62
N GLN A 18 -15.10 10.61 -1.90
CA GLN A 18 -13.79 10.89 -2.47
C GLN A 18 -13.47 12.39 -2.36
N ALA A 19 -14.47 13.23 -2.54
CA ALA A 19 -14.27 14.67 -2.42
C ALA A 19 -13.91 15.07 -1.00
N ASP A 20 -14.57 14.46 -0.02
CA ASP A 20 -14.26 14.74 1.38
C ASP A 20 -12.82 14.38 1.71
N LEU A 21 -12.39 13.22 1.25
CA LEU A 21 -11.04 12.77 1.51
C LEU A 21 -10.02 13.66 0.79
N ALA A 22 -10.35 14.07 -0.43
CA ALA A 22 -9.49 14.96 -1.18
C ALA A 22 -9.29 16.28 -0.42
N GLU A 23 -10.36 16.81 0.09
CA GLU A 23 -10.29 18.06 0.83
C GLU A 23 -9.46 17.92 2.09
N ARG A 24 -9.67 16.84 2.82
CA ARG A 24 -8.94 16.61 4.07
C ARG A 24 -7.44 16.47 3.85
N THR A 25 -7.05 15.94 2.71
CA THR A 25 -5.65 15.62 2.46
C THR A 25 -4.97 16.57 1.49
N GLY A 26 -5.73 17.54 0.95
CA GLY A 26 -5.16 18.47 -0.02
C GLY A 26 -4.83 17.84 -1.35
N ARG A 27 -5.50 16.75 -1.70
CA ARG A 27 -5.28 16.05 -2.96
C ARG A 27 -6.45 16.26 -3.88
N ASP A 28 -6.23 16.03 -5.17
CA ASP A 28 -7.32 16.11 -6.13
C ASP A 28 -8.20 14.86 -6.01
N ARG A 29 -9.51 15.06 -6.12
CA ARG A 29 -10.44 13.94 -6.07
C ARG A 29 -10.15 12.95 -7.20
N SER A 30 -9.79 13.45 -8.37
CA SER A 30 -9.51 12.58 -9.50
C SER A 30 -8.32 11.66 -9.24
N VAL A 31 -7.34 12.16 -8.49
CA VAL A 31 -6.18 11.35 -8.14
C VAL A 31 -6.60 10.23 -7.19
N ILE A 32 -7.42 10.57 -6.19
CA ILE A 32 -7.90 9.58 -5.25
C ILE A 32 -8.72 8.52 -5.98
N ALA A 33 -9.55 8.94 -6.92
CA ALA A 33 -10.34 8.00 -7.71
C ALA A 33 -9.46 7.03 -8.47
N ARG A 34 -8.37 7.53 -9.06
CA ARG A 34 -7.46 6.66 -9.80
C ARG A 34 -6.75 5.69 -8.89
N TRP A 35 -6.39 6.12 -7.69
CA TRP A 35 -5.77 5.21 -6.73
C TRP A 35 -6.75 4.12 -6.30
N GLU A 36 -8.01 4.47 -6.11
CA GLU A 36 -9.01 3.47 -5.73
C GLU A 36 -9.35 2.52 -6.86
N GLN A 37 -9.17 2.97 -8.09
CA GLN A 37 -9.38 2.11 -9.24
C GLN A 37 -8.21 1.16 -9.49
N GLY A 38 -7.09 1.42 -8.86
CA GLY A 38 -5.94 0.57 -9.03
C GLY A 38 -5.14 0.88 -10.29
N VAL A 39 -5.43 2.00 -10.95
CA VAL A 39 -4.68 2.38 -12.15
C VAL A 39 -3.25 2.70 -11.80
N VAL A 40 -3.06 3.45 -10.73
CA VAL A 40 -1.76 3.71 -10.16
C VAL A 40 -1.86 3.55 -8.66
N ALA A 41 -0.74 3.28 -8.02
CA ALA A 41 -0.71 3.09 -6.58
C ALA A 41 -0.08 4.30 -5.91
N PRO A 42 -0.61 4.74 -4.77
CA PRO A 42 0.05 5.77 -3.98
C PRO A 42 1.29 5.20 -3.32
N SER A 43 2.21 6.06 -2.95
CA SER A 43 3.35 5.62 -2.15
C SER A 43 2.84 5.18 -0.79
N VAL A 44 3.68 4.44 -0.06
CA VAL A 44 3.31 4.01 1.28
C VAL A 44 3.04 5.21 2.18
N GLU A 45 3.87 6.23 2.07
CA GLU A 45 3.68 7.43 2.87
C GLU A 45 2.36 8.11 2.56
N THR A 46 2.04 8.24 1.29
CA THR A 46 0.79 8.86 0.88
C THR A 46 -0.39 8.03 1.34
N LEU A 47 -0.31 6.71 1.16
CA LEU A 47 -1.38 5.83 1.60
C LEU A 47 -1.61 5.97 3.10
N THR A 48 -0.54 6.07 3.87
CA THR A 48 -0.66 6.23 5.31
C THR A 48 -1.39 7.53 5.65
N VAL A 49 -1.06 8.61 4.96
CA VAL A 49 -1.73 9.89 5.18
C VAL A 49 -3.22 9.76 4.88
N LEU A 50 -3.56 9.13 3.78
CA LEU A 50 -4.95 8.98 3.38
C LEU A 50 -5.73 8.13 4.37
N VAL A 51 -5.14 7.02 4.80
CA VAL A 51 -5.79 6.12 5.74
C VAL A 51 -5.99 6.81 7.07
N ARG A 52 -5.02 7.59 7.53
CA ARG A 52 -5.14 8.31 8.78
C ARG A 52 -6.20 9.41 8.70
N ALA A 53 -6.35 10.02 7.53
CA ALA A 53 -7.41 11.01 7.34
C ALA A 53 -8.78 10.38 7.47
N CYS A 54 -8.89 9.09 7.25
CA CYS A 54 -10.13 8.35 7.41
C CYS A 54 -10.33 7.84 8.83
N GLY A 55 -9.39 8.10 9.72
CA GLY A 55 -9.51 7.66 11.11
C GLY A 55 -8.90 6.29 11.37
N PHE A 56 -8.18 5.73 10.43
CA PHE A 56 -7.51 4.45 10.61
C PHE A 56 -6.01 4.65 10.56
N ASP A 57 -5.28 3.62 10.87
CA ASP A 57 -3.84 3.66 10.78
C ASP A 57 -3.36 2.53 9.89
N LEU A 58 -2.14 2.66 9.41
CA LEU A 58 -1.53 1.65 8.57
C LEU A 58 -0.16 1.35 9.15
N PRO A 59 -0.10 0.57 10.23
CA PRO A 59 1.18 0.25 10.83
C PRO A 59 1.98 -0.63 9.90
N LEU A 60 3.22 -0.24 9.69
CA LEU A 60 4.12 -0.97 8.81
C LEU A 60 5.27 -1.49 9.65
N GLU A 61 5.41 -2.79 9.69
CA GLU A 61 6.49 -3.39 10.45
C GLU A 61 6.95 -4.64 9.72
N LEU A 62 8.21 -4.94 9.92
CA LEU A 62 8.77 -6.15 9.34
C LEU A 62 8.43 -7.32 10.22
N VAL A 63 7.87 -8.34 9.60
CA VAL A 63 7.60 -9.59 10.29
C VAL A 63 8.24 -10.70 9.48
N ARG A 64 8.50 -11.81 10.14
CA ARG A 64 9.12 -12.94 9.46
C ARG A 64 8.19 -13.44 8.35
N TYR A 65 8.75 -13.60 7.17
CA TYR A 65 7.98 -14.11 6.06
C TYR A 65 7.72 -15.60 6.26
N ASP A 66 6.45 -15.99 6.08
CA ASP A 66 6.06 -17.39 6.20
C ASP A 66 5.50 -17.81 4.84
N ALA A 67 6.29 -18.61 4.14
CA ALA A 67 5.91 -19.03 2.79
C ALA A 67 4.64 -19.90 2.80
N SER A 68 4.39 -20.61 3.90
CA SER A 68 3.21 -21.46 3.95
C SER A 68 1.92 -20.63 4.03
N VAL A 69 1.98 -19.49 4.70
CA VAL A 69 0.84 -18.61 4.79
C VAL A 69 0.57 -17.95 3.44
N ASP A 70 1.64 -17.69 2.70
CA ASP A 70 1.56 -16.99 1.43
C ASP A 70 1.42 -17.94 0.26
N LYS A 71 1.01 -19.15 0.52
CA LYS A 71 1.02 -20.20 -0.47
C LYS A 71 0.21 -19.87 -1.70
N GLU A 72 -0.96 -19.33 -1.50
CA GLU A 72 -1.84 -19.03 -2.62
C GLU A 72 -1.31 -17.89 -3.45
N LEU A 73 -0.73 -16.92 -2.78
CA LEU A 73 -0.14 -15.81 -3.50
C LEU A 73 1.15 -16.25 -4.18
N SER A 74 1.84 -17.20 -3.60
CA SER A 74 3.11 -17.63 -4.13
C SER A 74 2.96 -18.43 -5.41
N LYS A 75 1.74 -18.74 -5.82
CA LYS A 75 1.54 -19.36 -7.12
C LYS A 75 2.11 -18.50 -8.22
N THR A 76 2.09 -17.20 -8.02
CA THR A 76 2.63 -16.28 -8.98
C THR A 76 4.06 -15.90 -8.68
N ALA A 77 4.56 -16.33 -7.53
CA ALA A 77 5.93 -16.05 -7.15
C ALA A 77 6.81 -17.16 -7.66
N ILE A 78 7.86 -16.79 -8.34
CA ILE A 78 8.73 -17.75 -8.95
C ILE A 78 9.93 -18.04 -8.10
N LEU A 79 10.18 -17.21 -7.11
CA LEU A 79 11.38 -17.31 -6.30
C LEU A 79 11.13 -18.18 -5.11
N SER A 80 12.13 -18.98 -4.74
CA SER A 80 12.10 -19.70 -3.50
C SER A 80 12.14 -18.71 -2.35
N PRO A 81 11.72 -19.12 -1.13
CA PRO A 81 11.79 -18.22 0.01
C PRO A 81 13.18 -17.63 0.24
N GLU A 82 14.20 -18.43 0.03
CA GLU A 82 15.56 -17.93 0.21
C GLU A 82 15.91 -16.86 -0.80
N LYS A 83 15.54 -17.09 -2.04
CA LYS A 83 15.81 -16.11 -3.07
C LYS A 83 15.02 -14.84 -2.85
N ARG A 84 13.78 -14.99 -2.35
CA ARG A 84 12.97 -13.82 -2.08
C ARG A 84 13.57 -12.99 -0.96
N LEU A 85 14.09 -13.63 0.07
CA LEU A 85 14.73 -12.89 1.14
C LEU A 85 15.96 -12.16 0.63
N SER A 86 16.75 -12.80 -0.19
CA SER A 86 17.92 -12.16 -0.76
C SER A 86 17.52 -10.98 -1.63
N ALA A 87 16.49 -11.17 -2.44
CA ALA A 87 16.03 -10.10 -3.31
C ALA A 87 15.47 -8.94 -2.49
N LEU A 88 14.73 -9.25 -1.43
CA LEU A 88 14.19 -8.22 -0.58
C LEU A 88 15.28 -7.42 0.09
N ALA A 89 16.32 -8.10 0.55
CA ALA A 89 17.42 -7.39 1.19
C ALA A 89 18.07 -6.41 0.23
N ARG A 90 18.29 -6.85 -1.00
CA ARG A 90 18.88 -5.97 -1.99
C ARG A 90 17.94 -4.83 -2.36
N ASP A 91 16.66 -5.14 -2.48
CA ASP A 91 15.67 -4.14 -2.82
C ASP A 91 15.54 -3.11 -1.73
N LEU A 92 15.60 -3.53 -0.48
CA LEU A 92 15.53 -2.60 0.63
C LEU A 92 16.68 -1.62 0.58
N ASP A 93 17.88 -2.10 0.27
CA ASP A 93 19.02 -1.22 0.16
C ASP A 93 18.83 -0.20 -0.94
N ARG A 94 18.30 -0.63 -2.08
CA ARG A 94 18.05 0.27 -3.18
C ARG A 94 16.92 1.23 -2.88
N GLU A 95 15.89 0.71 -2.25
CA GLU A 95 14.73 1.53 -1.95
C GLU A 95 15.03 2.57 -0.92
N ASP A 96 15.93 2.24 -0.02
CA ASP A 96 16.37 3.24 0.93
C ASP A 96 16.92 4.45 0.20
N ALA A 97 17.55 4.24 -0.93
CA ALA A 97 18.09 5.34 -1.70
C ALA A 97 17.07 5.94 -2.65
N ALA A 98 16.23 5.10 -3.24
CA ALA A 98 15.34 5.54 -4.31
C ALA A 98 13.95 5.87 -3.82
N ASP A 99 13.45 5.11 -2.88
CA ASP A 99 12.07 5.23 -2.45
C ASP A 99 11.84 6.42 -1.57
N ARG A 100 12.87 6.96 -1.09
CA ARG A 100 12.74 8.16 -0.34
C ARG A 100 12.52 9.35 -1.22
N GLY A 101 12.72 9.18 -2.45
CA GLY A 101 12.47 10.22 -3.41
C GLY A 101 11.01 10.49 -3.65
#